data_79b6078b18e6cc55ea90bad7bc8f5df2
#
_entry.id   79b6078b18e6cc55ea90bad7bc8f5df2
#
_cell.length_a   1.000
_cell.length_b   1.000
_cell.length_c   1.000
_cell.angle_alpha   90.00
_cell.angle_beta   90.00
_cell.angle_gamma   90.00
#
_symmetry.space_group_name_H-M   'P 1'
#
loop_
_entity.id
_entity.type
_entity.pdbx_description
1 polymer ?
#
loop_
_entity_poly.entity_id
_entity_poly.type
_entity_poly.pdbx_seq_one_letter_code
_entity_poly.pdbx_strand_id
1 'polypeptide(L)'
;MTAPKTRPSVSYSFVMRLTYPNHIGMFAKLTHTIGRLGGDLGAVDIVNPDAKRMTRDITVRVRGQEHMEIIVSAIRKLKDVTVANISDQVFLLHLGGKISIQNKVPLTTRDTLSMAYTPGVARVCSAIAEQHDKAWQLTIKGNSVAVVSDGSAVLGLGNIGPEAAMPVMEGKAMLFKEFANIDAYPICLRTQDTEEIINTVANLAVGLGGINLEDISAPRCFEIERRLQERLDIPVFHDDQHGTAVVVLAALLNASRLSGRTLAGMRIVILGAGAAGTAIAIILKNAGVKDIVVCDRQGIINGRTRTDLNPAKVQLAAATNPRGLSGSVEVALKKADVLIGVSGPGLIAAKSLRHMAARPIIFALANPIPEIMPEEAAARAWIVATGRSDYPNQINNVLAFPGIFRGALDVRARRINEPMKLAAAHAIAGCIARRELSTEYIVPSVFNRDVVQRVAAAVTEAAIKTGVARKGRP
;
A
#
# COMPACT_ATOMS: atom_id res chain seq x y z
N MET A 1 -10.67 -9.16 27.38
CA MET A 1 -9.83 -8.21 26.64
C MET A 1 -10.77 -7.18 26.02
N THR A 2 -10.80 -5.94 26.50
CA THR A 2 -11.57 -4.86 25.89
C THR A 2 -10.90 -4.50 24.56
N ALA A 3 -11.65 -4.62 23.46
CA ALA A 3 -11.19 -4.19 22.14
C ALA A 3 -10.68 -2.73 22.21
N PRO A 4 -9.59 -2.39 21.50
CA PRO A 4 -9.09 -1.03 21.48
C PRO A 4 -10.19 -0.09 21.00
N LYS A 5 -10.36 1.05 21.65
CA LYS A 5 -11.33 2.10 21.28
C LYS A 5 -10.89 2.76 19.98
N THR A 6 -11.11 2.11 18.84
CA THR A 6 -10.92 2.72 17.52
C THR A 6 -11.89 3.89 17.36
N ARG A 7 -11.45 4.98 16.71
CA ARG A 7 -12.35 6.11 16.36
C ARG A 7 -13.25 5.74 15.18
N PRO A 8 -14.46 6.34 15.08
CA PRO A 8 -15.25 6.24 13.86
C PRO A 8 -14.43 6.62 12.62
N SER A 9 -14.55 5.86 11.54
CA SER A 9 -13.76 6.02 10.32
C SER A 9 -14.64 6.04 9.08
N VAL A 10 -14.20 6.74 8.04
CA VAL A 10 -14.85 6.70 6.72
C VAL A 10 -14.84 5.31 6.10
N SER A 11 -13.89 4.44 6.49
CA SER A 11 -13.82 3.04 6.05
C SER A 11 -14.97 2.17 6.58
N TYR A 12 -15.69 2.65 7.58
CA TYR A 12 -16.90 2.04 8.12
C TYR A 12 -18.02 3.07 8.11
N SER A 13 -18.36 3.54 6.91
CA SER A 13 -19.40 4.55 6.71
C SER A 13 -20.60 3.94 6.01
N PHE A 14 -21.78 4.17 6.55
CA PHE A 14 -23.03 3.73 5.96
C PHE A 14 -24.06 4.85 5.92
N VAL A 15 -25.00 4.73 4.99
CA VAL A 15 -26.15 5.64 4.87
C VAL A 15 -27.39 4.91 5.35
N MET A 16 -28.09 5.50 6.30
CA MET A 16 -29.43 5.06 6.70
C MET A 16 -30.48 5.94 6.06
N ARG A 17 -31.41 5.34 5.29
CA ARG A 17 -32.65 5.99 4.87
C ARG A 17 -33.68 5.84 5.95
N LEU A 18 -34.03 6.95 6.61
CA LEU A 18 -34.98 6.99 7.72
C LEU A 18 -36.21 7.75 7.32
N THR A 19 -37.38 7.16 7.61
CA THR A 19 -38.71 7.82 7.50
C THR A 19 -39.29 7.95 8.89
N TYR A 20 -39.70 9.16 9.28
CA TYR A 20 -40.23 9.49 10.61
C TYR A 20 -41.22 10.64 10.58
N PRO A 21 -42.03 10.87 11.63
CA PRO A 21 -42.98 11.97 11.69
C PRO A 21 -42.28 13.34 11.59
N ASN A 22 -42.81 14.21 10.72
CA ASN A 22 -42.23 15.53 10.48
C ASN A 22 -42.72 16.54 11.55
N HIS A 23 -42.17 16.43 12.75
CA HIS A 23 -42.40 17.39 13.84
C HIS A 23 -41.09 17.80 14.55
N ILE A 24 -41.18 18.95 15.21
CA ILE A 24 -40.06 19.53 15.94
C ILE A 24 -39.49 18.53 16.97
N GLY A 25 -38.16 18.41 17.04
CA GLY A 25 -37.46 17.55 18.00
C GLY A 25 -37.21 16.11 17.51
N MET A 26 -37.90 15.63 16.50
CA MET A 26 -37.73 14.23 16.06
C MET A 26 -36.35 13.97 15.45
N PHE A 27 -35.87 14.91 14.63
CA PHE A 27 -34.48 14.80 14.10
C PHE A 27 -33.42 14.89 15.18
N ALA A 28 -33.60 15.79 16.18
CA ALA A 28 -32.70 15.87 17.31
C ALA A 28 -32.65 14.56 18.11
N LYS A 29 -33.77 13.85 18.28
CA LYS A 29 -33.80 12.53 18.93
C LYS A 29 -33.01 11.47 18.16
N LEU A 30 -33.10 11.47 16.83
CA LEU A 30 -32.32 10.56 15.97
C LEU A 30 -30.83 10.82 16.11
N THR A 31 -30.39 12.06 15.92
CA THR A 31 -28.97 12.45 15.99
C THR A 31 -28.38 12.26 17.39
N HIS A 32 -29.16 12.55 18.45
CA HIS A 32 -28.77 12.26 19.82
C HIS A 32 -28.55 10.76 20.06
N THR A 33 -29.42 9.91 19.54
CA THR A 33 -29.29 8.44 19.69
C THR A 33 -28.03 7.94 19.03
N ILE A 34 -27.72 8.40 17.81
CA ILE A 34 -26.51 8.04 17.09
C ILE A 34 -25.25 8.51 17.85
N GLY A 35 -25.22 9.79 18.23
CA GLY A 35 -24.07 10.38 18.94
C GLY A 35 -23.82 9.75 20.31
N ARG A 36 -24.87 9.45 21.08
CA ARG A 36 -24.76 8.79 22.40
C ARG A 36 -24.15 7.39 22.29
N LEU A 37 -24.38 6.70 21.19
CA LEU A 37 -23.78 5.40 20.92
C LEU A 37 -22.37 5.52 20.33
N GLY A 38 -21.86 6.74 20.08
CA GLY A 38 -20.51 6.97 19.57
C GLY A 38 -20.42 6.92 18.05
N GLY A 39 -21.54 7.00 17.32
CA GLY A 39 -21.55 7.22 15.88
C GLY A 39 -21.23 8.68 15.55
N ASP A 40 -20.39 8.88 14.52
CA ASP A 40 -20.05 10.20 13.99
C ASP A 40 -20.95 10.50 12.78
N LEU A 41 -21.68 11.63 12.85
CA LEU A 41 -22.62 12.03 11.81
C LEU A 41 -21.90 12.72 10.66
N GLY A 42 -22.13 12.24 9.45
CA GLY A 42 -21.70 12.86 8.20
C GLY A 42 -22.81 13.68 7.53
N ALA A 43 -22.97 13.50 6.21
CA ALA A 43 -24.00 14.18 5.42
C ALA A 43 -25.42 13.80 5.86
N VAL A 44 -26.34 14.75 5.71
CA VAL A 44 -27.76 14.57 5.96
C VAL A 44 -28.54 15.18 4.79
N ASP A 45 -29.16 14.32 4.00
CA ASP A 45 -29.87 14.71 2.79
C ASP A 45 -31.39 14.49 2.95
N ILE A 46 -32.20 15.44 2.50
CA ILE A 46 -33.65 15.30 2.46
C ILE A 46 -34.01 14.57 1.16
N VAL A 47 -34.60 13.39 1.30
CA VAL A 47 -35.03 12.56 0.15
C VAL A 47 -36.48 12.90 -0.25
N ASN A 48 -37.38 13.00 0.74
CA ASN A 48 -38.74 13.37 0.50
C ASN A 48 -39.27 14.24 1.65
N PRO A 49 -39.54 15.53 1.40
CA PRO A 49 -40.16 16.45 2.36
C PRO A 49 -41.68 16.34 2.27
N ASP A 50 -42.31 15.59 3.17
CA ASP A 50 -43.77 15.52 3.32
C ASP A 50 -44.19 16.25 4.60
N ALA A 51 -45.37 16.84 4.59
CA ALA A 51 -45.90 17.58 5.75
C ALA A 51 -46.11 16.70 7.00
N LYS A 52 -46.43 15.42 6.81
CA LYS A 52 -46.68 14.46 7.89
C LYS A 52 -45.46 13.60 8.23
N ARG A 53 -44.67 13.23 7.21
CA ARG A 53 -43.52 12.35 7.37
C ARG A 53 -42.34 12.91 6.59
N MET A 54 -41.16 12.82 7.18
CA MET A 54 -39.89 13.22 6.59
C MET A 54 -39.07 11.97 6.27
N THR A 55 -38.50 11.90 5.04
CA THR A 55 -37.53 10.88 4.68
C THR A 55 -36.16 11.53 4.46
N ARG A 56 -35.18 11.05 5.20
CA ARG A 56 -33.78 11.53 5.10
C ARG A 56 -32.81 10.38 4.95
N ASP A 57 -31.76 10.64 4.19
CA ASP A 57 -30.55 9.84 4.19
C ASP A 57 -29.55 10.44 5.19
N ILE A 58 -29.08 9.64 6.11
CA ILE A 58 -28.12 10.05 7.14
C ILE A 58 -26.88 9.19 7.02
N THR A 59 -25.75 9.82 6.70
CA THR A 59 -24.44 9.18 6.71
C THR A 59 -23.94 9.07 8.13
N VAL A 60 -23.54 7.88 8.55
CA VAL A 60 -22.97 7.63 9.88
C VAL A 60 -21.64 6.89 9.73
N ARG A 61 -20.59 7.43 10.34
CA ARG A 61 -19.30 6.76 10.48
C ARG A 61 -19.24 6.01 11.80
N VAL A 62 -18.70 4.81 11.76
CA VAL A 62 -18.64 3.90 12.91
C VAL A 62 -17.24 3.27 13.06
N ARG A 63 -17.06 2.49 14.12
CA ARG A 63 -15.77 1.82 14.42
C ARG A 63 -15.63 0.45 13.78
N GLY A 64 -16.70 -0.08 13.20
CA GLY A 64 -16.75 -1.41 12.59
C GLY A 64 -18.18 -1.90 12.42
N GLN A 65 -18.33 -3.09 11.86
CA GLN A 65 -19.62 -3.72 11.55
C GLN A 65 -20.52 -3.88 12.78
N GLU A 66 -19.99 -4.42 13.87
CA GLU A 66 -20.74 -4.60 15.13
C GLU A 66 -21.27 -3.27 15.68
N HIS A 67 -20.48 -2.22 15.59
CA HIS A 67 -20.89 -0.88 16.03
C HIS A 67 -22.01 -0.31 15.16
N MET A 68 -22.01 -0.57 13.85
CA MET A 68 -23.08 -0.23 12.93
C MET A 68 -24.38 -0.94 13.36
N GLU A 69 -24.34 -2.24 13.64
CA GLU A 69 -25.49 -3.03 14.04
C GLU A 69 -26.12 -2.53 15.34
N ILE A 70 -25.30 -2.13 16.33
CA ILE A 70 -25.76 -1.53 17.58
C ILE A 70 -26.54 -0.25 17.31
N ILE A 71 -26.00 0.65 16.48
CA ILE A 71 -26.66 1.93 16.16
C ILE A 71 -27.96 1.70 15.40
N VAL A 72 -27.93 0.87 14.36
CA VAL A 72 -29.11 0.53 13.55
C VAL A 72 -30.22 -0.07 14.42
N SER A 73 -29.86 -1.02 15.29
CA SER A 73 -30.81 -1.65 16.23
C SER A 73 -31.44 -0.64 17.18
N ALA A 74 -30.66 0.32 17.68
CA ALA A 74 -31.17 1.38 18.55
C ALA A 74 -32.12 2.33 17.82
N ILE A 75 -31.83 2.70 16.58
CA ILE A 75 -32.69 3.55 15.75
C ILE A 75 -33.99 2.84 15.42
N ARG A 76 -33.98 1.53 15.09
CA ARG A 76 -35.17 0.71 14.83
C ARG A 76 -36.14 0.62 16.04
N LYS A 77 -35.59 0.77 17.27
CA LYS A 77 -36.40 0.74 18.51
C LYS A 77 -37.09 2.08 18.80
N LEU A 78 -36.76 3.15 18.07
CA LEU A 78 -37.41 4.44 18.26
C LEU A 78 -38.86 4.37 17.70
N LYS A 79 -39.83 4.84 18.50
CA LYS A 79 -41.23 4.87 18.12
C LYS A 79 -41.40 5.72 16.85
N ASP A 80 -42.20 5.22 15.92
CA ASP A 80 -42.58 5.87 14.66
C ASP A 80 -41.44 6.13 13.67
N VAL A 81 -40.27 5.55 13.89
CA VAL A 81 -39.11 5.60 12.98
C VAL A 81 -39.05 4.31 12.17
N THR A 82 -38.95 4.46 10.85
CA THR A 82 -38.75 3.35 9.93
C THR A 82 -37.39 3.46 9.29
N VAL A 83 -36.51 2.43 9.39
CA VAL A 83 -35.30 2.29 8.63
C VAL A 83 -35.64 1.62 7.31
N ALA A 84 -35.79 2.41 6.25
CA ALA A 84 -36.19 1.93 4.94
C ALA A 84 -35.09 1.22 4.19
N ASN A 85 -33.85 1.71 4.31
CA ASN A 85 -32.66 1.13 3.68
C ASN A 85 -31.40 1.43 4.49
N ILE A 86 -30.39 0.56 4.35
CA ILE A 86 -29.05 0.76 4.86
C ILE A 86 -28.10 0.41 3.72
N SER A 87 -27.25 1.35 3.35
CA SER A 87 -26.27 1.18 2.28
C SER A 87 -24.86 1.44 2.81
N ASP A 88 -23.99 0.46 2.72
CA ASP A 88 -22.59 0.62 3.02
C ASP A 88 -21.90 1.38 1.85
N GLN A 89 -21.28 2.53 2.16
CA GLN A 89 -20.67 3.37 1.15
C GLN A 89 -19.44 2.72 0.49
N VAL A 90 -18.70 1.89 1.24
CA VAL A 90 -17.55 1.16 0.69
C VAL A 90 -18.01 0.13 -0.32
N PHE A 91 -19.05 -0.65 -0.02
CA PHE A 91 -19.63 -1.61 -0.97
C PHE A 91 -20.22 -0.91 -2.20
N LEU A 92 -20.91 0.22 -2.01
CA LEU A 92 -21.46 1.00 -3.13
C LEU A 92 -20.35 1.49 -4.09
N LEU A 93 -19.21 1.93 -3.56
CA LEU A 93 -18.06 2.35 -4.35
C LEU A 93 -17.48 1.20 -5.21
N HIS A 94 -17.65 -0.06 -4.78
CA HIS A 94 -17.12 -1.23 -5.47
C HIS A 94 -18.11 -1.87 -6.45
N LEU A 95 -19.39 -1.44 -6.48
CA LEU A 95 -20.38 -1.99 -7.40
C LEU A 95 -19.97 -1.77 -8.85
N GLY A 96 -19.83 -2.87 -9.60
CA GLY A 96 -19.42 -2.83 -11.01
C GLY A 96 -17.91 -2.60 -11.22
N GLY A 97 -17.10 -2.65 -10.15
CA GLY A 97 -15.67 -2.41 -10.19
C GLY A 97 -15.29 -0.92 -10.13
N LYS A 98 -14.00 -0.62 -9.98
CA LYS A 98 -13.46 0.74 -9.81
C LYS A 98 -12.72 1.27 -11.02
N ILE A 99 -12.54 0.46 -12.04
CA ILE A 99 -11.81 0.80 -13.27
C ILE A 99 -12.62 0.42 -14.50
N SER A 100 -12.35 1.08 -15.62
CA SER A 100 -12.92 0.78 -16.92
C SER A 100 -11.87 0.94 -18.03
N ILE A 101 -12.09 0.29 -19.16
CA ILE A 101 -11.27 0.45 -20.37
C ILE A 101 -11.95 1.50 -21.24
N GLN A 102 -11.17 2.47 -21.73
CA GLN A 102 -11.64 3.54 -22.62
C GLN A 102 -10.79 3.62 -23.88
N ASN A 103 -11.44 3.84 -25.02
CA ASN A 103 -10.76 4.10 -26.28
C ASN A 103 -10.03 5.43 -26.24
N LYS A 104 -8.78 5.46 -26.73
CA LYS A 104 -8.02 6.72 -26.91
C LYS A 104 -8.46 7.49 -28.16
N VAL A 105 -9.03 6.79 -29.13
CA VAL A 105 -9.48 7.34 -30.41
C VAL A 105 -10.98 7.06 -30.57
N PRO A 106 -11.81 8.06 -30.86
CA PRO A 106 -13.23 7.84 -31.12
C PRO A 106 -13.43 7.01 -32.40
N LEU A 107 -14.33 6.01 -32.34
CA LEU A 107 -14.67 5.16 -33.48
C LEU A 107 -16.04 5.56 -34.01
N THR A 108 -16.09 6.63 -34.84
CA THR A 108 -17.35 7.27 -35.28
C THR A 108 -17.58 7.22 -36.77
N THR A 109 -16.56 6.90 -37.57
CA THR A 109 -16.64 6.87 -39.04
C THR A 109 -16.08 5.59 -39.62
N ARG A 110 -16.46 5.28 -40.89
CA ARG A 110 -15.85 4.15 -41.63
C ARG A 110 -14.35 4.33 -41.85
N ASP A 111 -13.89 5.55 -42.01
CA ASP A 111 -12.47 5.84 -42.18
C ASP A 111 -11.68 5.58 -40.91
N THR A 112 -12.18 6.03 -39.76
CA THR A 112 -11.54 5.71 -38.47
C THR A 112 -11.55 4.22 -38.19
N LEU A 113 -12.63 3.47 -38.53
CA LEU A 113 -12.68 2.02 -38.41
C LEU A 113 -11.64 1.35 -39.31
N SER A 114 -11.53 1.79 -40.58
CA SER A 114 -10.57 1.24 -41.54
C SER A 114 -9.12 1.46 -41.14
N MET A 115 -8.82 2.61 -40.53
CA MET A 115 -7.47 2.92 -40.00
C MET A 115 -7.16 2.17 -38.71
N ALA A 116 -8.12 2.14 -37.78
CA ALA A 116 -7.90 1.58 -36.43
C ALA A 116 -8.00 0.04 -36.39
N TYR A 117 -8.71 -0.56 -37.34
CA TYR A 117 -8.93 -2.01 -37.39
C TYR A 117 -8.59 -2.53 -38.80
N THR A 118 -9.54 -3.12 -39.54
CA THR A 118 -9.27 -3.67 -40.86
C THR A 118 -9.69 -2.74 -42.00
N PRO A 119 -8.82 -2.53 -43.01
CA PRO A 119 -7.54 -3.22 -43.32
C PRO A 119 -6.29 -2.52 -42.73
N GLY A 120 -6.39 -1.29 -42.23
CA GLY A 120 -5.27 -0.44 -41.90
C GLY A 120 -4.32 -1.01 -40.85
N VAL A 121 -4.86 -1.71 -39.81
CA VAL A 121 -4.06 -2.33 -38.76
C VAL A 121 -3.04 -3.35 -39.24
N ALA A 122 -3.28 -4.02 -40.39
CA ALA A 122 -2.35 -4.99 -40.95
C ALA A 122 -0.97 -4.40 -41.23
N ARG A 123 -0.91 -3.14 -41.67
CA ARG A 123 0.36 -2.42 -41.87
C ARG A 123 1.15 -2.22 -40.60
N VAL A 124 0.44 -1.97 -39.49
CA VAL A 124 1.04 -1.81 -38.14
C VAL A 124 1.56 -3.15 -37.66
N CYS A 125 0.79 -4.26 -37.87
CA CYS A 125 1.22 -5.60 -37.52
C CYS A 125 2.51 -5.99 -38.27
N SER A 126 2.55 -5.76 -39.60
CA SER A 126 3.74 -6.03 -40.41
C SER A 126 4.96 -5.23 -39.90
N ALA A 127 4.78 -3.94 -39.61
CA ALA A 127 5.86 -3.10 -39.10
C ALA A 127 6.40 -3.58 -37.73
N ILE A 128 5.54 -4.13 -36.86
CA ILE A 128 5.96 -4.70 -35.56
C ILE A 128 6.64 -6.07 -35.80
N ALA A 129 6.15 -6.89 -36.72
CA ALA A 129 6.78 -8.17 -37.05
C ALA A 129 8.19 -7.98 -37.59
N GLU A 130 8.41 -6.95 -38.42
CA GLU A 130 9.75 -6.58 -38.92
C GLU A 130 10.68 -6.03 -37.83
N GLN A 131 10.11 -5.25 -36.88
CA GLN A 131 10.86 -4.58 -35.83
C GLN A 131 10.08 -4.59 -34.51
N HIS A 132 10.30 -5.63 -33.67
CA HIS A 132 9.57 -5.84 -32.42
C HIS A 132 9.55 -4.63 -31.47
N ASP A 133 10.60 -3.81 -31.48
CA ASP A 133 10.68 -2.59 -30.67
C ASP A 133 9.60 -1.55 -31.01
N LYS A 134 9.01 -1.60 -32.20
CA LYS A 134 7.89 -0.72 -32.58
C LYS A 134 6.64 -1.00 -31.74
N ALA A 135 6.48 -2.20 -31.14
CA ALA A 135 5.39 -2.49 -30.21
C ALA A 135 5.31 -1.49 -29.04
N TRP A 136 6.43 -0.98 -28.58
CA TRP A 136 6.47 0.03 -27.52
C TRP A 136 5.86 1.39 -27.90
N GLN A 137 5.81 1.71 -29.20
CA GLN A 137 5.28 2.96 -29.71
C GLN A 137 3.89 2.82 -30.32
N LEU A 138 3.65 1.68 -30.98
CA LEU A 138 2.45 1.46 -31.77
C LEU A 138 1.36 0.69 -31.01
N THR A 139 1.63 0.25 -29.78
CA THR A 139 0.65 -0.43 -28.93
C THR A 139 0.62 0.17 -27.52
N ILE A 140 -0.31 -0.29 -26.69
CA ILE A 140 -0.42 0.07 -25.28
C ILE A 140 0.77 -0.40 -24.42
N LYS A 141 1.60 -1.33 -24.93
CA LYS A 141 2.76 -1.90 -24.24
C LYS A 141 3.64 -0.85 -23.57
N GLY A 142 3.87 0.27 -24.23
CA GLY A 142 4.75 1.35 -23.72
C GLY A 142 4.27 2.02 -22.44
N ASN A 143 2.98 1.86 -22.09
CA ASN A 143 2.36 2.50 -20.93
C ASN A 143 1.56 1.53 -20.05
N SER A 144 1.76 0.22 -20.19
CA SER A 144 0.95 -0.76 -19.47
C SER A 144 1.73 -1.57 -18.46
N VAL A 145 1.07 -1.91 -17.34
CA VAL A 145 1.60 -2.73 -16.25
C VAL A 145 0.54 -3.79 -15.88
N ALA A 146 0.95 -5.03 -15.65
CA ALA A 146 0.08 -5.98 -14.97
C ALA A 146 0.25 -5.89 -13.46
N VAL A 147 -0.85 -5.88 -12.72
CA VAL A 147 -0.88 -6.07 -11.27
C VAL A 147 -1.28 -7.51 -11.01
N VAL A 148 -0.31 -8.34 -10.66
CA VAL A 148 -0.48 -9.80 -10.58
C VAL A 148 -0.53 -10.26 -9.13
N SER A 149 -1.55 -11.03 -8.79
CA SER A 149 -1.72 -11.63 -7.46
C SER A 149 -2.21 -13.07 -7.55
N ASP A 150 -1.86 -13.88 -6.56
CA ASP A 150 -2.48 -15.19 -6.31
C ASP A 150 -3.43 -15.17 -5.08
N GLY A 151 -3.59 -14.02 -4.45
CA GLY A 151 -4.45 -13.81 -3.29
C GLY A 151 -3.98 -14.50 -2.02
N SER A 152 -2.69 -14.89 -1.94
CA SER A 152 -2.17 -15.67 -0.80
C SER A 152 -1.72 -14.84 0.41
N ALA A 153 -1.65 -13.50 0.28
CA ALA A 153 -1.20 -12.61 1.35
C ALA A 153 -1.90 -11.25 1.33
N VAL A 154 -3.22 -11.24 1.15
CA VAL A 154 -4.02 -10.02 0.95
C VAL A 154 -4.15 -9.24 2.25
N LEU A 155 -3.54 -8.06 2.34
CA LEU A 155 -3.58 -7.16 3.49
C LEU A 155 -3.30 -7.92 4.82
N GLY A 156 -4.03 -7.64 5.88
CA GLY A 156 -4.01 -8.41 7.14
C GLY A 156 -4.93 -9.62 7.17
N LEU A 157 -5.61 -9.94 6.06
CA LEU A 157 -6.56 -11.06 5.95
C LEU A 157 -5.89 -12.40 5.62
N GLY A 158 -4.66 -12.37 5.09
CA GLY A 158 -3.91 -13.57 4.73
C GLY A 158 -4.34 -14.18 3.39
N ASN A 159 -4.38 -15.51 3.33
CA ASN A 159 -4.76 -16.24 2.12
C ASN A 159 -6.29 -16.30 1.97
N ILE A 160 -6.85 -15.39 1.19
CA ILE A 160 -8.30 -15.32 0.91
C ILE A 160 -8.66 -15.68 -0.53
N GLY A 161 -7.66 -16.03 -1.33
CA GLY A 161 -7.81 -16.44 -2.71
C GLY A 161 -7.89 -15.29 -3.74
N PRO A 162 -7.77 -15.63 -5.02
CA PRO A 162 -7.61 -14.65 -6.10
C PRO A 162 -8.87 -13.82 -6.36
N GLU A 163 -10.07 -14.39 -6.26
CA GLU A 163 -11.31 -13.67 -6.47
C GLU A 163 -11.50 -12.56 -5.42
N ALA A 164 -11.19 -12.86 -4.16
CA ALA A 164 -11.30 -11.90 -3.08
C ALA A 164 -10.16 -10.86 -3.08
N ALA A 165 -9.05 -11.13 -3.76
CA ALA A 165 -7.96 -10.17 -3.99
C ALA A 165 -8.30 -9.12 -5.06
N MET A 166 -9.24 -9.39 -5.98
CA MET A 166 -9.56 -8.51 -7.11
C MET A 166 -9.84 -7.06 -6.71
N PRO A 167 -10.63 -6.75 -5.66
CA PRO A 167 -10.87 -5.36 -5.26
C PRO A 167 -9.59 -4.59 -4.88
N VAL A 168 -8.59 -5.27 -4.32
CA VAL A 168 -7.29 -4.66 -3.99
C VAL A 168 -6.50 -4.39 -5.27
N MET A 169 -6.49 -5.36 -6.20
CA MET A 169 -5.79 -5.22 -7.49
C MET A 169 -6.39 -4.12 -8.37
N GLU A 170 -7.72 -3.97 -8.38
CA GLU A 170 -8.39 -2.82 -8.99
C GLU A 170 -7.99 -1.50 -8.34
N GLY A 171 -7.92 -1.47 -7.01
CA GLY A 171 -7.44 -0.31 -6.27
C GLY A 171 -6.00 0.06 -6.68
N LYS A 172 -5.11 -0.93 -6.78
CA LYS A 172 -3.74 -0.72 -7.26
C LYS A 172 -3.71 -0.17 -8.69
N ALA A 173 -4.52 -0.72 -9.59
CA ALA A 173 -4.63 -0.25 -10.98
C ALA A 173 -5.15 1.21 -11.04
N MET A 174 -6.14 1.54 -10.22
CA MET A 174 -6.66 2.91 -10.08
C MET A 174 -5.56 3.88 -9.61
N LEU A 175 -4.73 3.49 -8.64
CA LEU A 175 -3.62 4.32 -8.16
C LEU A 175 -2.54 4.53 -9.24
N PHE A 176 -2.20 3.49 -10.02
CA PHE A 176 -1.31 3.63 -11.17
C PHE A 176 -1.83 4.67 -12.18
N LYS A 177 -3.13 4.61 -12.48
CA LYS A 177 -3.76 5.54 -13.42
C LYS A 177 -3.81 6.96 -12.88
N GLU A 178 -4.31 7.14 -11.66
CA GLU A 178 -4.53 8.46 -11.05
C GLU A 178 -3.21 9.23 -10.85
N PHE A 179 -2.18 8.56 -10.33
CA PHE A 179 -0.94 9.24 -9.95
C PHE A 179 0.11 9.29 -11.05
N ALA A 180 0.19 8.26 -11.91
CA ALA A 180 1.26 8.14 -12.90
C ALA A 180 0.77 8.04 -14.35
N ASN A 181 -0.54 8.10 -14.58
CA ASN A 181 -1.17 7.87 -15.89
C ASN A 181 -0.69 6.58 -16.57
N ILE A 182 -0.49 5.51 -15.80
CA ILE A 182 -0.15 4.16 -16.28
C ILE A 182 -1.43 3.34 -16.38
N ASP A 183 -1.59 2.66 -17.51
CA ASP A 183 -2.70 1.74 -17.76
C ASP A 183 -2.37 0.39 -17.10
N ALA A 184 -2.96 0.09 -15.94
CA ALA A 184 -2.67 -1.11 -15.19
C ALA A 184 -3.82 -2.11 -15.27
N TYR A 185 -3.47 -3.39 -15.45
CA TYR A 185 -4.42 -4.50 -15.56
C TYR A 185 -4.37 -5.37 -14.31
N PRO A 186 -5.46 -5.48 -13.53
CA PRO A 186 -5.55 -6.43 -12.43
C PRO A 186 -5.64 -7.86 -13.00
N ILE A 187 -4.73 -8.73 -12.57
CA ILE A 187 -4.65 -10.13 -13.00
C ILE A 187 -4.53 -11.02 -11.77
N CYS A 188 -5.62 -11.67 -11.40
CA CYS A 188 -5.66 -12.61 -10.29
C CYS A 188 -5.54 -14.05 -10.82
N LEU A 189 -4.56 -14.80 -10.34
CA LEU A 189 -4.25 -16.15 -10.76
C LEU A 189 -4.84 -17.16 -9.79
N ARG A 190 -5.54 -18.19 -10.28
CA ARG A 190 -6.12 -19.25 -9.45
C ARG A 190 -5.06 -20.14 -8.82
N THR A 191 -3.88 -20.23 -9.40
CA THR A 191 -2.80 -21.08 -8.92
C THR A 191 -1.95 -20.36 -7.87
N GLN A 192 -1.45 -21.12 -6.90
CA GLN A 192 -0.41 -20.72 -5.96
C GLN A 192 0.90 -21.49 -6.20
N ASP A 193 0.98 -22.27 -7.26
CA ASP A 193 2.21 -22.96 -7.67
C ASP A 193 3.21 -21.96 -8.26
N THR A 194 4.45 -22.02 -7.79
CA THR A 194 5.52 -21.09 -8.19
C THR A 194 5.84 -21.19 -9.68
N GLU A 195 5.90 -22.40 -10.24
CA GLU A 195 6.23 -22.61 -11.66
C GLU A 195 5.09 -22.14 -12.57
N GLU A 196 3.86 -22.44 -12.21
CA GLU A 196 2.69 -21.99 -12.97
C GLU A 196 2.56 -20.47 -12.96
N ILE A 197 2.79 -19.80 -11.82
CA ILE A 197 2.79 -18.34 -11.73
C ILE A 197 3.86 -17.76 -12.65
N ILE A 198 5.11 -18.24 -12.54
CA ILE A 198 6.24 -17.74 -13.36
C ILE A 198 5.96 -17.93 -14.85
N ASN A 199 5.48 -19.10 -15.26
CA ASN A 199 5.19 -19.39 -16.66
C ASN A 199 4.04 -18.54 -17.20
N THR A 200 2.97 -18.38 -16.41
CA THR A 200 1.81 -17.57 -16.79
C THR A 200 2.19 -16.11 -16.96
N VAL A 201 2.89 -15.54 -15.97
CA VAL A 201 3.33 -14.12 -16.00
C VAL A 201 4.30 -13.88 -17.16
N ALA A 202 5.22 -14.80 -17.40
CA ALA A 202 6.17 -14.67 -18.51
C ALA A 202 5.47 -14.69 -19.88
N ASN A 203 4.44 -15.50 -20.06
CA ASN A 203 3.66 -15.53 -21.29
C ASN A 203 2.81 -14.25 -21.49
N LEU A 204 2.25 -13.69 -20.41
CA LEU A 204 1.48 -12.43 -20.44
C LEU A 204 2.36 -11.21 -20.72
N ALA A 205 3.64 -11.25 -20.36
CA ALA A 205 4.57 -10.12 -20.41
C ALA A 205 4.81 -9.54 -21.82
N VAL A 206 4.49 -10.30 -22.89
CA VAL A 206 4.69 -9.88 -24.28
C VAL A 206 3.98 -8.56 -24.59
N GLY A 207 2.77 -8.36 -24.09
CA GLY A 207 1.95 -7.16 -24.32
C GLY A 207 2.16 -6.05 -23.27
N LEU A 208 3.06 -6.23 -22.30
CA LEU A 208 3.17 -5.38 -21.13
C LEU A 208 4.51 -4.65 -21.07
N GLY A 209 4.53 -3.45 -20.49
CA GLY A 209 5.73 -2.65 -20.23
C GLY A 209 6.37 -2.95 -18.87
N GLY A 210 5.64 -3.54 -17.93
CA GLY A 210 6.11 -3.93 -16.62
C GLY A 210 5.15 -4.85 -15.87
N ILE A 211 5.66 -5.46 -14.80
CA ILE A 211 4.91 -6.37 -13.91
C ILE A 211 5.02 -5.87 -12.48
N ASN A 212 3.89 -5.58 -11.86
CA ASN A 212 3.77 -5.40 -10.43
C ASN A 212 3.23 -6.67 -9.79
N LEU A 213 4.01 -7.34 -8.97
CA LEU A 213 3.56 -8.46 -8.16
C LEU A 213 2.98 -7.90 -6.86
N GLU A 214 1.82 -8.43 -6.43
CA GLU A 214 1.06 -7.93 -5.29
C GLU A 214 0.46 -9.07 -4.48
N ASP A 215 0.50 -8.95 -3.15
CA ASP A 215 -0.17 -9.89 -2.23
C ASP A 215 0.20 -11.37 -2.42
N ILE A 216 1.41 -11.66 -2.89
CA ILE A 216 1.99 -13.02 -2.98
C ILE A 216 2.78 -13.31 -1.72
N SER A 217 2.46 -14.44 -1.06
CA SER A 217 3.04 -14.77 0.24
C SER A 217 4.53 -15.11 0.19
N ALA A 218 5.26 -14.67 1.22
CA ALA A 218 6.62 -15.13 1.48
C ALA A 218 6.61 -16.60 1.99
N PRO A 219 7.62 -17.44 1.62
CA PRO A 219 8.84 -17.09 0.91
C PRO A 219 8.74 -17.15 -0.62
N ARG A 220 7.62 -17.64 -1.20
CA ARG A 220 7.45 -17.85 -2.65
C ARG A 220 7.64 -16.55 -3.46
N CYS A 221 7.16 -15.42 -2.93
CA CYS A 221 7.27 -14.13 -3.61
C CYS A 221 8.72 -13.75 -3.96
N PHE A 222 9.71 -14.14 -3.14
CA PHE A 222 11.13 -13.86 -3.40
C PHE A 222 11.64 -14.63 -4.63
N GLU A 223 11.28 -15.90 -4.73
CA GLU A 223 11.68 -16.75 -5.84
C GLU A 223 10.98 -16.33 -7.13
N ILE A 224 9.67 -16.10 -7.08
CA ILE A 224 8.86 -15.69 -8.23
C ILE A 224 9.42 -14.38 -8.81
N GLU A 225 9.63 -13.37 -7.98
CA GLU A 225 10.18 -12.09 -8.44
C GLU A 225 11.56 -12.24 -9.06
N ARG A 226 12.50 -12.90 -8.38
CA ARG A 226 13.86 -13.10 -8.86
C ARG A 226 13.88 -13.81 -10.22
N ARG A 227 13.15 -14.92 -10.35
CA ARG A 227 13.14 -15.72 -11.60
C ARG A 227 12.44 -14.98 -12.75
N LEU A 228 11.41 -14.20 -12.47
CA LEU A 228 10.80 -13.33 -13.48
C LEU A 228 11.75 -12.21 -13.92
N GLN A 229 12.50 -11.61 -13.00
CA GLN A 229 13.52 -10.60 -13.32
C GLN A 229 14.67 -11.16 -14.17
N GLU A 230 15.02 -12.43 -14.00
CA GLU A 230 16.01 -13.12 -14.80
C GLU A 230 15.48 -13.48 -16.19
N ARG A 231 14.21 -13.84 -16.28
CA ARG A 231 13.58 -14.33 -17.53
C ARG A 231 13.05 -13.21 -18.42
N LEU A 232 12.62 -12.09 -17.83
CA LEU A 232 11.95 -11.01 -18.55
C LEU A 232 12.89 -9.82 -18.74
N ASP A 233 12.72 -9.15 -19.88
CA ASP A 233 13.47 -7.96 -20.26
C ASP A 233 12.60 -6.68 -20.07
N ILE A 234 11.73 -6.70 -19.08
CA ILE A 234 10.88 -5.59 -18.60
C ILE A 234 10.93 -5.54 -17.06
N PRO A 235 10.63 -4.40 -16.43
CA PRO A 235 10.59 -4.29 -14.97
C PRO A 235 9.62 -5.28 -14.35
N VAL A 236 10.11 -6.04 -13.35
CA VAL A 236 9.32 -6.84 -12.42
C VAL A 236 9.60 -6.34 -11.02
N PHE A 237 8.56 -6.05 -10.25
CA PHE A 237 8.66 -5.41 -8.96
C PHE A 237 7.56 -5.91 -8.03
N HIS A 238 7.91 -6.45 -6.88
CA HIS A 238 6.97 -6.87 -5.85
C HIS A 238 6.76 -5.71 -4.87
N ASP A 239 5.59 -5.10 -4.91
CA ASP A 239 5.34 -3.86 -4.17
C ASP A 239 5.36 -4.02 -2.65
N ASP A 240 4.81 -5.13 -2.13
CA ASP A 240 4.84 -5.40 -0.67
C ASP A 240 6.25 -5.54 -0.12
N GLN A 241 7.21 -5.94 -0.96
CA GLN A 241 8.62 -5.94 -0.60
C GLN A 241 9.20 -4.53 -0.73
N HIS A 242 9.26 -4.05 -1.94
CA HIS A 242 10.11 -2.91 -2.31
C HIS A 242 9.43 -1.57 -2.18
N GLY A 243 8.12 -1.46 -2.46
CA GLY A 243 7.36 -0.22 -2.28
C GLY A 243 7.34 0.19 -0.82
N THR A 244 7.00 -0.75 0.05
CA THR A 244 7.03 -0.53 1.52
C THR A 244 8.43 -0.16 1.99
N ALA A 245 9.46 -0.88 1.54
CA ALA A 245 10.85 -0.63 1.94
C ALA A 245 11.33 0.78 1.52
N VAL A 246 10.98 1.23 0.32
CA VAL A 246 11.33 2.57 -0.19
C VAL A 246 10.70 3.66 0.65
N VAL A 247 9.41 3.54 1.00
CA VAL A 247 8.71 4.57 1.80
C VAL A 247 9.20 4.57 3.24
N VAL A 248 9.49 3.40 3.82
CA VAL A 248 10.10 3.28 5.15
C VAL A 248 11.46 3.98 5.19
N LEU A 249 12.30 3.76 4.19
CA LEU A 249 13.60 4.46 4.10
C LEU A 249 13.40 5.97 3.96
N ALA A 250 12.44 6.42 3.13
CA ALA A 250 12.15 7.85 2.97
C ALA A 250 11.72 8.50 4.29
N ALA A 251 10.83 7.85 5.04
CA ALA A 251 10.39 8.29 6.37
C ALA A 251 11.58 8.35 7.35
N LEU A 252 12.44 7.33 7.34
CA LEU A 252 13.58 7.26 8.22
C LEU A 252 14.66 8.31 7.88
N LEU A 253 14.86 8.64 6.60
CA LEU A 253 15.72 9.74 6.16
C LEU A 253 15.26 11.07 6.75
N ASN A 254 13.98 11.35 6.72
CA ASN A 254 13.43 12.58 7.31
C ASN A 254 13.45 12.56 8.85
N ALA A 255 13.15 11.42 9.47
CA ALA A 255 13.32 11.26 10.92
C ALA A 255 14.78 11.44 11.36
N SER A 256 15.75 10.97 10.55
CA SER A 256 17.19 11.19 10.73
C SER A 256 17.53 12.69 10.67
N ARG A 257 17.07 13.40 9.65
CA ARG A 257 17.26 14.86 9.49
C ARG A 257 16.69 15.64 10.67
N LEU A 258 15.50 15.25 11.15
CA LEU A 258 14.82 15.91 12.26
C LEU A 258 15.52 15.63 13.59
N SER A 259 15.98 14.39 13.82
CA SER A 259 16.64 13.99 15.08
C SER A 259 18.09 14.40 15.19
N GLY A 260 18.76 14.70 14.07
CA GLY A 260 20.21 14.90 14.01
C GLY A 260 21.00 13.58 14.10
N ARG A 261 20.37 12.42 14.16
CA ARG A 261 21.02 11.11 14.19
C ARG A 261 21.35 10.63 12.76
N THR A 262 22.54 10.12 12.54
CA THR A 262 22.89 9.50 11.25
C THR A 262 22.28 8.10 11.14
N LEU A 263 21.91 7.66 9.94
CA LEU A 263 21.43 6.30 9.70
C LEU A 263 22.42 5.24 10.19
N ALA A 264 23.70 5.46 9.95
CA ALA A 264 24.77 4.53 10.35
C ALA A 264 24.88 4.33 11.86
N GLY A 265 24.45 5.32 12.65
CA GLY A 265 24.49 5.27 14.12
C GLY A 265 23.21 4.74 14.77
N MET A 266 22.15 4.56 14.00
CA MET A 266 20.87 4.06 14.54
C MET A 266 20.87 2.55 14.75
N ARG A 267 20.30 2.12 15.87
CA ARG A 267 19.96 0.72 16.16
C ARG A 267 18.51 0.48 15.77
N ILE A 268 18.28 -0.37 14.78
CA ILE A 268 16.95 -0.61 14.22
C ILE A 268 16.50 -2.03 14.52
N VAL A 269 15.28 -2.14 15.04
CA VAL A 269 14.60 -3.43 15.23
C VAL A 269 13.45 -3.51 14.23
N ILE A 270 13.41 -4.61 13.47
CA ILE A 270 12.33 -4.91 12.53
C ILE A 270 11.56 -6.10 13.10
N LEU A 271 10.27 -5.92 13.35
CA LEU A 271 9.34 -6.97 13.76
C LEU A 271 8.53 -7.45 12.58
N GLY A 272 8.85 -8.63 12.10
CA GLY A 272 8.33 -9.27 10.90
C GLY A 272 9.44 -9.59 9.91
N ALA A 273 9.58 -10.87 9.54
CA ALA A 273 10.57 -11.39 8.59
C ALA A 273 9.91 -11.96 7.34
N GLY A 274 8.80 -11.35 6.95
CA GLY A 274 8.08 -11.62 5.70
C GLY A 274 8.63 -10.79 4.54
N ALA A 275 7.81 -10.60 3.51
CA ALA A 275 8.14 -9.84 2.30
C ALA A 275 8.67 -8.42 2.64
N ALA A 276 7.87 -7.61 3.34
CA ALA A 276 8.24 -6.25 3.71
C ALA A 276 9.48 -6.18 4.61
N GLY A 277 9.50 -6.95 5.71
CA GLY A 277 10.59 -6.88 6.69
C GLY A 277 11.95 -7.28 6.12
N THR A 278 11.99 -8.28 5.24
CA THR A 278 13.20 -8.66 4.53
C THR A 278 13.69 -7.54 3.60
N ALA A 279 12.80 -6.97 2.80
CA ALA A 279 13.16 -5.89 1.88
C ALA A 279 13.58 -4.61 2.62
N ILE A 280 12.90 -4.27 3.73
CA ILE A 280 13.29 -3.13 4.60
C ILE A 280 14.69 -3.33 5.15
N ALA A 281 15.02 -4.52 5.68
CA ALA A 281 16.36 -4.78 6.20
C ALA A 281 17.45 -4.60 5.13
N ILE A 282 17.19 -5.06 3.91
CA ILE A 282 18.13 -4.95 2.78
C ILE A 282 18.31 -3.50 2.36
N ILE A 283 17.22 -2.76 2.13
CA ILE A 283 17.32 -1.36 1.67
C ILE A 283 17.98 -0.47 2.72
N LEU A 284 17.68 -0.67 4.01
CA LEU A 284 18.31 0.07 5.10
C LEU A 284 19.82 -0.22 5.20
N LYS A 285 20.23 -1.48 5.01
CA LYS A 285 21.63 -1.86 4.93
C LYS A 285 22.32 -1.17 3.76
N ASN A 286 21.71 -1.18 2.58
CA ASN A 286 22.22 -0.51 1.37
C ASN A 286 22.29 1.03 1.55
N ALA A 287 21.42 1.60 2.38
CA ALA A 287 21.44 3.01 2.77
C ALA A 287 22.46 3.33 3.88
N GLY A 288 23.24 2.34 4.36
CA GLY A 288 24.33 2.52 5.30
C GLY A 288 23.97 2.30 6.78
N VAL A 289 22.79 1.76 7.11
CA VAL A 289 22.46 1.34 8.49
C VAL A 289 23.34 0.14 8.87
N LYS A 290 24.01 0.22 10.02
CA LYS A 290 24.96 -0.81 10.45
C LYS A 290 24.38 -1.81 11.45
N ASP A 291 23.44 -1.39 12.30
CA ASP A 291 22.87 -2.23 13.36
C ASP A 291 21.37 -2.44 13.13
N ILE A 292 21.05 -3.55 12.46
CA ILE A 292 19.68 -3.99 12.17
C ILE A 292 19.49 -5.36 12.83
N VAL A 293 18.44 -5.50 13.63
CA VAL A 293 17.99 -6.77 14.23
C VAL A 293 16.60 -7.07 13.73
N VAL A 294 16.41 -8.24 13.14
CA VAL A 294 15.09 -8.70 12.65
C VAL A 294 14.54 -9.76 13.59
N CYS A 295 13.25 -9.66 13.91
CA CYS A 295 12.53 -10.62 14.74
C CYS A 295 11.36 -11.22 13.94
N ASP A 296 11.11 -12.50 14.14
CA ASP A 296 9.89 -13.18 13.70
C ASP A 296 9.08 -13.69 14.92
N ARG A 297 8.08 -14.55 14.68
CA ARG A 297 7.23 -15.12 15.75
C ARG A 297 8.01 -15.89 16.82
N GLN A 298 9.18 -16.42 16.51
CA GLN A 298 10.03 -17.19 17.43
C GLN A 298 11.13 -16.33 18.08
N GLY A 299 11.15 -15.02 17.78
CA GLY A 299 12.10 -14.06 18.32
C GLY A 299 13.16 -13.60 17.32
N ILE A 300 14.34 -13.25 17.82
CA ILE A 300 15.44 -12.70 17.04
C ILE A 300 15.95 -13.71 16.01
N ILE A 301 16.06 -13.28 14.75
CA ILE A 301 16.69 -14.09 13.70
C ILE A 301 18.20 -14.09 13.91
N ASN A 302 18.74 -15.27 14.25
CA ASN A 302 20.16 -15.49 14.49
C ASN A 302 20.56 -16.83 13.87
N GLY A 303 21.34 -16.79 12.81
CA GLY A 303 21.80 -17.99 12.07
C GLY A 303 22.73 -18.91 12.85
N ARG A 304 23.26 -18.47 14.01
CA ARG A 304 24.11 -19.30 14.87
C ARG A 304 23.33 -20.10 15.89
N THR A 305 22.14 -19.64 16.26
CA THR A 305 21.35 -20.22 17.36
C THR A 305 20.00 -20.81 16.93
N ARG A 306 19.56 -20.53 15.71
CA ARG A 306 18.29 -20.98 15.15
C ARG A 306 18.49 -21.94 14.00
N THR A 307 17.85 -23.11 14.09
CA THR A 307 17.90 -24.19 13.08
C THR A 307 16.62 -24.28 12.23
N ASP A 308 15.59 -23.50 12.56
CA ASP A 308 14.27 -23.47 11.91
C ASP A 308 14.17 -22.44 10.78
N LEU A 309 15.26 -21.82 10.38
CA LEU A 309 15.29 -20.76 9.38
C LEU A 309 15.16 -21.33 7.96
N ASN A 310 14.19 -20.82 7.20
CA ASN A 310 14.13 -21.09 5.77
C ASN A 310 15.26 -20.34 5.01
N PRO A 311 15.54 -20.67 3.74
CA PRO A 311 16.67 -20.08 2.99
C PRO A 311 16.69 -18.55 2.97
N ALA A 312 15.53 -17.89 2.84
CA ALA A 312 15.43 -16.43 2.87
C ALA A 312 15.83 -15.85 4.24
N LYS A 313 15.39 -16.48 5.33
CA LYS A 313 15.78 -16.09 6.69
C LYS A 313 17.23 -16.37 7.01
N VAL A 314 17.84 -17.42 6.43
CA VAL A 314 19.28 -17.68 6.54
C VAL A 314 20.07 -16.53 5.89
N GLN A 315 19.70 -16.09 4.69
CA GLN A 315 20.31 -14.94 4.05
C GLN A 315 20.13 -13.65 4.86
N LEU A 316 18.93 -13.45 5.41
CA LEU A 316 18.62 -12.30 6.27
C LEU A 316 19.48 -12.32 7.55
N ALA A 317 19.65 -13.48 8.19
CA ALA A 317 20.51 -13.65 9.36
C ALA A 317 21.98 -13.32 9.07
N ALA A 318 22.48 -13.69 7.90
CA ALA A 318 23.86 -13.34 7.47
C ALA A 318 24.04 -11.84 7.22
N ALA A 319 22.97 -11.14 6.89
CA ALA A 319 22.99 -9.71 6.55
C ALA A 319 22.73 -8.78 7.76
N THR A 320 22.17 -9.29 8.84
CA THR A 320 21.65 -8.53 10.00
C THR A 320 22.23 -9.05 11.32
N ASN A 321 21.77 -8.45 12.45
CA ASN A 321 22.15 -8.85 13.80
C ASN A 321 23.66 -8.87 14.07
N PRO A 322 24.39 -7.77 13.81
CA PRO A 322 25.83 -7.72 13.97
C PRO A 322 26.29 -7.98 15.42
N ARG A 323 25.39 -7.76 16.39
CA ARG A 323 25.64 -7.98 17.82
C ARG A 323 25.47 -9.44 18.25
N GLY A 324 25.01 -10.34 17.37
CA GLY A 324 24.79 -11.75 17.69
C GLY A 324 23.70 -11.99 18.76
N LEU A 325 22.72 -11.11 18.87
CA LEU A 325 21.65 -11.21 19.85
C LEU A 325 20.77 -12.43 19.60
N SER A 326 20.26 -13.01 20.69
CA SER A 326 19.29 -14.11 20.66
C SER A 326 18.19 -13.86 21.70
N GLY A 327 17.02 -14.47 21.51
CA GLY A 327 15.88 -14.35 22.43
C GLY A 327 14.71 -13.59 21.84
N SER A 328 13.89 -12.99 22.69
CA SER A 328 12.64 -12.33 22.30
C SER A 328 12.85 -10.92 21.73
N VAL A 329 11.77 -10.31 21.23
CA VAL A 329 11.78 -8.94 20.72
C VAL A 329 12.17 -7.92 21.80
N GLU A 330 11.85 -8.18 23.08
CA GLU A 330 12.23 -7.31 24.21
C GLU A 330 13.75 -7.19 24.36
N VAL A 331 14.49 -8.27 24.05
CA VAL A 331 15.96 -8.25 24.04
C VAL A 331 16.47 -7.34 22.92
N ALA A 332 15.88 -7.43 21.74
CA ALA A 332 16.22 -6.59 20.60
C ALA A 332 15.94 -5.10 20.88
N LEU A 333 14.83 -4.78 21.54
CA LEU A 333 14.40 -3.42 21.84
C LEU A 333 15.32 -2.68 22.84
N LYS A 334 16.16 -3.38 23.60
CA LYS A 334 17.08 -2.72 24.54
C LYS A 334 18.01 -1.74 23.83
N LYS A 335 17.84 -0.44 24.16
CA LYS A 335 18.57 0.70 23.58
C LYS A 335 18.41 0.82 22.05
N ALA A 336 17.34 0.26 21.45
CA ALA A 336 17.01 0.49 20.05
C ALA A 336 16.51 1.93 19.83
N ASP A 337 16.93 2.57 18.75
CA ASP A 337 16.50 3.90 18.36
C ASP A 337 15.20 3.85 17.57
N VAL A 338 15.01 2.80 16.78
CA VAL A 338 13.89 2.64 15.85
C VAL A 338 13.29 1.24 15.98
N LEU A 339 11.96 1.18 16.03
CA LEU A 339 11.17 -0.04 15.86
C LEU A 339 10.34 0.09 14.59
N ILE A 340 10.44 -0.89 13.71
CA ILE A 340 9.64 -1.02 12.48
C ILE A 340 8.84 -2.31 12.57
N GLY A 341 7.52 -2.19 12.72
CA GLY A 341 6.58 -3.31 12.72
C GLY A 341 5.98 -3.52 11.34
N VAL A 342 6.10 -4.73 10.80
CA VAL A 342 5.51 -5.22 9.55
C VAL A 342 5.05 -6.68 9.74
N SER A 343 4.31 -6.91 10.80
CA SER A 343 3.97 -8.27 11.23
C SER A 343 2.46 -8.47 11.44
N GLY A 344 1.95 -8.08 12.57
CA GLY A 344 0.54 -8.30 12.90
C GLY A 344 0.07 -7.47 14.10
N PRO A 345 -1.24 -7.46 14.35
CA PRO A 345 -1.87 -6.57 15.31
C PRO A 345 -1.43 -6.82 16.75
N GLY A 346 -1.17 -5.73 17.51
CA GLY A 346 -1.04 -5.78 18.97
C GLY A 346 0.16 -6.56 19.52
N LEU A 347 1.20 -6.79 18.71
CA LEU A 347 2.36 -7.62 19.10
C LEU A 347 3.35 -6.88 20.03
N ILE A 348 3.24 -5.56 20.14
CA ILE A 348 4.13 -4.74 20.98
C ILE A 348 3.32 -4.13 22.12
N ALA A 349 3.66 -4.47 23.36
CA ALA A 349 3.10 -3.82 24.52
C ALA A 349 3.78 -2.46 24.76
N ALA A 350 3.02 -1.44 25.14
CA ALA A 350 3.55 -0.10 25.43
C ALA A 350 4.67 -0.10 26.49
N LYS A 351 4.61 -1.03 27.46
CA LYS A 351 5.66 -1.22 28.47
C LYS A 351 7.02 -1.61 27.88
N SER A 352 7.04 -2.33 26.74
CA SER A 352 8.28 -2.77 26.10
C SER A 352 9.08 -1.60 25.51
N LEU A 353 8.40 -0.50 25.15
CA LEU A 353 9.05 0.71 24.64
C LEU A 353 9.95 1.41 25.67
N ARG A 354 9.79 1.12 26.96
CA ARG A 354 10.63 1.69 28.05
C ARG A 354 12.10 1.29 27.94
N HIS A 355 12.37 0.18 27.26
CA HIS A 355 13.72 -0.35 27.08
C HIS A 355 14.45 0.26 25.89
N MET A 356 13.74 1.00 25.02
CA MET A 356 14.32 1.67 23.88
C MET A 356 15.16 2.90 24.30
N ALA A 357 15.95 3.41 23.38
CA ALA A 357 16.74 4.63 23.55
C ALA A 357 15.84 5.85 23.83
N ALA A 358 16.43 6.96 24.27
CA ALA A 358 15.70 8.23 24.43
C ALA A 358 15.16 8.71 23.07
N ARG A 359 13.92 9.23 23.06
CA ARG A 359 13.24 9.72 21.84
C ARG A 359 13.16 8.65 20.74
N PRO A 360 12.55 7.48 21.01
CA PRO A 360 12.47 6.40 20.03
C PRO A 360 11.51 6.74 18.88
N ILE A 361 11.78 6.15 17.72
CA ILE A 361 10.98 6.26 16.51
C ILE A 361 10.24 4.94 16.31
N ILE A 362 8.92 4.99 16.13
CA ILE A 362 8.06 3.81 16.01
C ILE A 362 7.30 3.87 14.68
N PHE A 363 7.55 2.91 13.80
CA PHE A 363 6.78 2.68 12.59
C PHE A 363 5.98 1.39 12.78
N ALA A 364 4.66 1.49 13.02
CA ALA A 364 3.77 0.35 13.24
C ALA A 364 2.86 0.22 12.01
N LEU A 365 3.22 -0.66 11.08
CA LEU A 365 2.71 -0.66 9.71
C LEU A 365 1.70 -1.75 9.40
N ALA A 366 1.41 -2.67 10.32
CA ALA A 366 0.39 -3.69 10.12
C ALA A 366 -0.98 -3.06 9.89
N ASN A 367 -1.74 -3.58 8.93
CA ASN A 367 -3.08 -3.16 8.57
C ASN A 367 -4.08 -4.31 8.75
N PRO A 368 -5.35 -4.03 9.18
CA PRO A 368 -5.90 -2.72 9.54
C PRO A 368 -5.54 -2.26 10.97
N ILE A 369 -5.00 -3.15 11.79
CA ILE A 369 -4.62 -2.86 13.19
C ILE A 369 -3.09 -2.95 13.29
N PRO A 370 -2.40 -1.87 13.74
CA PRO A 370 -0.95 -1.86 13.86
C PRO A 370 -0.44 -2.73 15.02
N GLU A 371 0.87 -2.98 15.05
CA GLU A 371 1.56 -3.75 16.10
C GLU A 371 1.41 -3.13 17.49
N ILE A 372 1.28 -1.81 17.54
CA ILE A 372 0.93 -1.01 18.71
C ILE A 372 0.09 0.18 18.25
N MET A 373 -0.95 0.51 18.98
CA MET A 373 -1.78 1.67 18.65
C MET A 373 -0.98 2.98 18.83
N PRO A 374 -1.15 3.97 17.92
CA PRO A 374 -0.44 5.25 18.02
C PRO A 374 -0.62 5.96 19.36
N GLU A 375 -1.81 5.89 19.95
CA GLU A 375 -2.11 6.49 21.25
C GLU A 375 -1.30 5.85 22.39
N GLU A 376 -1.05 4.55 22.31
CA GLU A 376 -0.24 3.82 23.27
C GLU A 376 1.25 4.08 23.07
N ALA A 377 1.67 4.16 21.79
CA ALA A 377 3.05 4.43 21.43
C ALA A 377 3.46 5.87 21.78
N ALA A 378 2.59 6.85 21.59
CA ALA A 378 2.84 8.27 21.80
C ALA A 378 3.28 8.63 23.24
N ALA A 379 2.91 7.80 24.22
CA ALA A 379 3.36 7.98 25.62
C ALA A 379 4.90 7.92 25.78
N ARG A 380 5.62 7.30 24.83
CA ARG A 380 7.09 7.09 24.87
C ARG A 380 7.79 7.42 23.57
N ALA A 381 7.13 7.25 22.44
CA ALA A 381 7.69 7.53 21.13
C ALA A 381 7.82 9.01 20.88
N TRP A 382 8.91 9.40 20.25
CA TRP A 382 9.12 10.76 19.75
C TRP A 382 8.48 10.98 18.39
N ILE A 383 8.54 9.97 17.52
CA ILE A 383 7.87 9.93 16.23
C ILE A 383 7.08 8.63 16.15
N VAL A 384 5.83 8.73 15.73
CA VAL A 384 4.98 7.59 15.39
C VAL A 384 4.54 7.71 13.94
N ALA A 385 4.66 6.62 13.18
CA ALA A 385 4.13 6.48 11.84
C ALA A 385 3.36 5.16 11.70
N THR A 386 2.35 5.14 10.85
CA THR A 386 1.52 3.96 10.60
C THR A 386 1.22 3.78 9.11
N GLY A 387 0.66 2.62 8.71
CA GLY A 387 0.10 2.43 7.38
C GLY A 387 -1.28 3.08 7.18
N ARG A 388 -1.91 3.57 8.25
CA ARG A 388 -3.29 4.07 8.24
C ARG A 388 -3.35 5.52 7.78
N SER A 389 -4.39 5.85 6.99
CA SER A 389 -4.62 7.22 6.48
C SER A 389 -5.26 8.17 7.49
N ASP A 390 -5.76 7.67 8.62
CA ASP A 390 -6.41 8.43 9.67
C ASP A 390 -5.45 8.90 10.78
N TYR A 391 -4.13 8.69 10.60
CA TYR A 391 -3.06 9.14 11.50
C TYR A 391 -2.01 9.96 10.74
N PRO A 392 -1.26 10.83 11.44
CA PRO A 392 -0.08 11.49 10.89
C PRO A 392 0.99 10.48 10.40
N ASN A 393 1.87 10.93 9.51
CA ASN A 393 2.98 10.13 9.00
C ASN A 393 2.53 8.80 8.38
N GLN A 394 1.53 8.84 7.49
CA GLN A 394 1.11 7.65 6.78
C GLN A 394 2.23 7.10 5.90
N ILE A 395 2.78 5.93 6.25
CA ILE A 395 3.71 5.18 5.41
C ILE A 395 2.88 4.31 4.46
N ASN A 396 2.81 4.74 3.20
CA ASN A 396 2.01 4.09 2.18
C ASN A 396 2.82 3.95 0.89
N ASN A 397 2.87 2.73 0.34
CA ASN A 397 3.64 2.40 -0.88
C ASN A 397 3.16 3.15 -2.12
N VAL A 398 1.96 3.77 -2.12
CA VAL A 398 1.50 4.66 -3.19
C VAL A 398 2.44 5.85 -3.44
N LEU A 399 3.23 6.25 -2.47
CA LEU A 399 4.27 7.27 -2.64
C LEU A 399 5.44 6.79 -3.52
N ALA A 400 5.62 5.47 -3.66
CA ALA A 400 6.76 4.87 -4.34
C ALA A 400 6.42 4.30 -5.72
N PHE A 401 5.55 3.25 -5.76
CA PHE A 401 5.41 2.40 -6.94
C PHE A 401 4.96 3.14 -8.21
N PRO A 402 4.01 4.10 -8.18
CA PRO A 402 3.58 4.74 -9.42
C PRO A 402 4.72 5.52 -10.06
N GLY A 403 5.47 6.29 -9.26
CA GLY A 403 6.64 7.04 -9.73
C GLY A 403 7.79 6.16 -10.18
N ILE A 404 8.03 5.04 -9.47
CA ILE A 404 9.08 4.06 -9.84
C ILE A 404 8.77 3.46 -11.21
N PHE A 405 7.54 2.98 -11.43
CA PHE A 405 7.14 2.44 -12.73
C PHE A 405 7.11 3.50 -13.82
N ARG A 406 6.66 4.73 -13.52
CA ARG A 406 6.67 5.83 -14.49
C ARG A 406 8.11 6.09 -14.99
N GLY A 407 9.06 6.27 -14.07
CA GLY A 407 10.46 6.50 -14.44
C GLY A 407 11.08 5.32 -15.18
N ALA A 408 10.73 4.08 -14.80
CA ALA A 408 11.21 2.89 -15.49
C ALA A 408 10.65 2.76 -16.91
N LEU A 409 9.33 3.02 -17.10
CA LEU A 409 8.67 2.97 -18.42
C LEU A 409 9.17 4.07 -19.36
N ASP A 410 9.42 5.28 -18.87
CA ASP A 410 9.85 6.43 -19.67
C ASP A 410 11.16 6.16 -20.41
N VAL A 411 12.08 5.44 -19.78
CA VAL A 411 13.36 5.05 -20.39
C VAL A 411 13.40 3.59 -20.82
N ARG A 412 12.27 2.89 -20.80
CA ARG A 412 12.16 1.46 -21.14
C ARG A 412 13.22 0.64 -20.38
N ALA A 413 13.30 0.85 -19.06
CA ALA A 413 14.28 0.12 -18.23
C ALA A 413 14.00 -1.38 -18.29
N ARG A 414 15.09 -2.16 -18.31
CA ARG A 414 15.01 -3.64 -18.30
C ARG A 414 14.62 -4.19 -16.95
N ARG A 415 14.94 -3.46 -15.89
CA ARG A 415 14.69 -3.85 -14.49
C ARG A 415 14.64 -2.62 -13.60
N ILE A 416 14.07 -2.78 -12.41
CA ILE A 416 14.16 -1.82 -11.30
C ILE A 416 15.23 -2.35 -10.34
N ASN A 417 16.39 -1.69 -10.27
CA ASN A 417 17.53 -2.11 -9.46
C ASN A 417 17.62 -1.33 -8.14
N GLU A 418 18.57 -1.73 -7.26
CA GLU A 418 18.75 -1.11 -5.94
C GLU A 418 19.04 0.41 -6.02
N PRO A 419 19.93 0.92 -6.91
CA PRO A 419 20.12 2.36 -7.04
C PRO A 419 18.85 3.12 -7.40
N MET A 420 17.94 2.56 -8.21
CA MET A 420 16.68 3.18 -8.55
C MET A 420 15.74 3.25 -7.32
N LYS A 421 15.71 2.20 -6.49
CA LYS A 421 14.92 2.16 -5.24
C LYS A 421 15.45 3.18 -4.21
N LEU A 422 16.77 3.27 -4.06
CA LEU A 422 17.39 4.28 -3.19
C LEU A 422 17.11 5.71 -3.69
N ALA A 423 17.21 5.95 -5.01
CA ALA A 423 16.90 7.25 -5.61
C ALA A 423 15.43 7.63 -5.36
N ALA A 424 14.49 6.69 -5.48
CA ALA A 424 13.07 6.89 -5.16
C ALA A 424 12.87 7.30 -3.69
N ALA A 425 13.52 6.62 -2.75
CA ALA A 425 13.42 6.96 -1.33
C ALA A 425 13.93 8.37 -1.02
N HIS A 426 15.07 8.75 -1.61
CA HIS A 426 15.62 10.11 -1.48
C HIS A 426 14.71 11.17 -2.11
N ALA A 427 14.09 10.87 -3.27
CA ALA A 427 13.14 11.77 -3.92
C ALA A 427 11.90 12.00 -3.06
N ILE A 428 11.30 10.94 -2.50
CA ILE A 428 10.15 11.05 -1.58
C ILE A 428 10.53 11.89 -0.35
N ALA A 429 11.65 11.58 0.31
CA ALA A 429 12.13 12.32 1.47
C ALA A 429 12.39 13.80 1.15
N GLY A 430 12.90 14.09 -0.05
CA GLY A 430 13.18 15.45 -0.53
C GLY A 430 11.94 16.28 -0.84
N CYS A 431 10.74 15.70 -0.86
CA CYS A 431 9.49 16.45 -1.07
C CYS A 431 9.11 17.32 0.14
N ILE A 432 9.69 17.05 1.31
CA ILE A 432 9.47 17.87 2.51
C ILE A 432 10.71 18.74 2.75
N ALA A 433 10.54 20.05 2.74
CA ALA A 433 11.62 20.96 3.06
C ALA A 433 12.01 20.84 4.54
N ARG A 434 13.30 21.06 4.86
CA ARG A 434 13.81 20.89 6.25
C ARG A 434 13.02 21.69 7.28
N ARG A 435 12.56 22.90 6.92
CA ARG A 435 11.77 23.78 7.79
C ARG A 435 10.35 23.26 8.09
N GLU A 436 9.84 22.35 7.26
CA GLU A 436 8.48 21.79 7.37
C GLU A 436 8.48 20.47 8.14
N LEU A 437 9.68 19.87 8.36
CA LEU A 437 9.79 18.62 9.09
C LEU A 437 9.35 18.82 10.55
N SER A 438 8.48 17.91 10.99
CA SER A 438 8.04 17.83 12.39
C SER A 438 7.85 16.37 12.79
N THR A 439 7.60 16.10 14.06
CA THR A 439 7.31 14.75 14.55
C THR A 439 6.05 14.14 13.93
N GLU A 440 5.14 14.98 13.41
CA GLU A 440 3.90 14.58 12.76
C GLU A 440 3.95 14.73 11.23
N TYR A 441 5.08 15.18 10.66
CA TYR A 441 5.23 15.38 9.22
C TYR A 441 6.64 15.01 8.74
N ILE A 442 6.92 13.69 8.67
CA ILE A 442 8.14 13.10 8.10
C ILE A 442 7.89 12.38 6.77
N VAL A 443 6.63 12.20 6.40
CA VAL A 443 6.19 11.56 5.14
C VAL A 443 5.29 12.54 4.40
N PRO A 444 5.50 12.82 3.10
CA PRO A 444 4.62 13.71 2.36
C PRO A 444 3.22 13.09 2.21
N SER A 445 2.21 13.95 2.04
CA SER A 445 0.86 13.49 1.74
C SER A 445 0.85 12.66 0.45
N VAL A 446 0.08 11.57 0.43
CA VAL A 446 -0.14 10.75 -0.77
C VAL A 446 -0.79 11.55 -1.92
N PHE A 447 -1.48 12.65 -1.60
CA PHE A 447 -2.09 13.56 -2.58
C PHE A 447 -1.15 14.66 -3.07
N ASN A 448 0.09 14.71 -2.60
CA ASN A 448 1.09 15.62 -3.15
C ASN A 448 1.56 15.11 -4.51
N ARG A 449 1.06 15.72 -5.58
CA ARG A 449 1.32 15.30 -6.97
C ARG A 449 2.79 15.46 -7.41
N ASP A 450 3.57 16.30 -6.73
CA ASP A 450 5.00 16.46 -7.01
C ASP A 450 5.81 15.20 -6.66
N VAL A 451 5.33 14.38 -5.73
CA VAL A 451 6.03 13.16 -5.28
C VAL A 451 6.27 12.23 -6.45
N VAL A 452 5.24 11.90 -7.22
CA VAL A 452 5.34 10.96 -8.34
C VAL A 452 6.29 11.48 -9.42
N GLN A 453 6.22 12.78 -9.74
CA GLN A 453 7.09 13.41 -10.74
C GLN A 453 8.57 13.36 -10.30
N ARG A 454 8.86 13.71 -9.03
CA ARG A 454 10.21 13.67 -8.48
C ARG A 454 10.76 12.25 -8.41
N VAL A 455 9.94 11.29 -8.00
CA VAL A 455 10.31 9.87 -7.96
C VAL A 455 10.61 9.36 -9.37
N ALA A 456 9.74 9.66 -10.35
CA ALA A 456 9.94 9.25 -11.74
C ALA A 456 11.24 9.83 -12.32
N ALA A 457 11.51 11.11 -12.11
CA ALA A 457 12.73 11.75 -12.57
C ALA A 457 13.98 11.13 -11.94
N ALA A 458 13.98 10.89 -10.61
CA ALA A 458 15.12 10.29 -9.91
C ALA A 458 15.36 8.84 -10.34
N VAL A 459 14.30 8.07 -10.55
CA VAL A 459 14.38 6.68 -11.02
C VAL A 459 14.87 6.62 -12.47
N THR A 460 14.40 7.52 -13.35
CA THR A 460 14.89 7.69 -14.72
C THR A 460 16.41 7.93 -14.75
N GLU A 461 16.86 8.88 -13.95
CA GLU A 461 18.30 9.21 -13.88
C GLU A 461 19.13 8.03 -13.37
N ALA A 462 18.68 7.36 -12.32
CA ALA A 462 19.32 6.18 -11.78
C ALA A 462 19.36 5.01 -12.79
N ALA A 463 18.28 4.80 -13.56
CA ALA A 463 18.21 3.79 -14.60
C ALA A 463 19.23 4.05 -15.71
N ILE A 464 19.35 5.31 -16.17
CA ILE A 464 20.35 5.70 -17.17
C ILE A 464 21.76 5.52 -16.63
N LYS A 465 22.01 6.02 -15.42
CA LYS A 465 23.36 5.95 -14.78
C LYS A 465 23.83 4.51 -14.56
N THR A 466 22.91 3.60 -14.30
CA THR A 466 23.24 2.17 -14.04
C THR A 466 23.17 1.30 -15.31
N GLY A 467 22.92 1.89 -16.49
CA GLY A 467 22.93 1.17 -17.77
C GLY A 467 21.77 0.20 -17.98
N VAL A 468 20.67 0.32 -17.19
CA VAL A 468 19.47 -0.51 -17.36
C VAL A 468 18.42 0.12 -18.27
N ALA A 469 18.54 1.39 -18.61
CA ALA A 469 17.72 2.11 -19.57
C ALA A 469 18.03 1.68 -21.00
N ARG A 470 16.99 1.56 -21.85
CA ARG A 470 17.12 1.32 -23.32
C ARG A 470 16.99 2.60 -24.12
N LYS A 471 16.40 3.62 -23.53
CA LYS A 471 16.17 4.92 -24.14
C LYS A 471 16.79 6.00 -23.28
N GLY A 472 17.35 7.04 -23.90
CA GLY A 472 17.78 8.24 -23.19
C GLY A 472 16.62 8.96 -22.51
N ARG A 473 16.92 10.13 -21.91
CA ARG A 473 15.85 10.97 -21.30
C ARG A 473 14.76 11.26 -22.35
N PRO A 474 13.48 11.21 -21.92
CA PRO A 474 12.35 11.53 -22.81
C PRO A 474 12.37 12.99 -23.23
#